data_fd5e7c27090324cd7e62720b315d6ad3
#
_entry.id   fd5e7c27090324cd7e62720b315d6ad3
#
_cell.length_a   1.000
_cell.length_b   1.000
_cell.length_c   1.000
_cell.angle_alpha   90.00
_cell.angle_beta   90.00
_cell.angle_gamma   90.00
#
_symmetry.space_group_name_H-M   'P 1'
#
loop_
_entity.id
_entity.type
_entity.pdbx_description
1 polymer ?
#
loop_
_entity_poly.entity_id
_entity_poly.type
_entity_poly.pdbx_seq_one_letter_code
_entity_poly.pdbx_strand_id
1 'polypeptide(L)'
;MHFVVHALDKPNALQCRQAVLAAHRTYLDQAPARHGVRVLLSGPLTSDDGAQMIGSFFLLEAPNRKAIDAMFAADPMANADVWELRLLQAVTLRQYAMSGPDPST
;
A
#
# COMPACT_ATOMS: atom_id res chain seq x y z
N MET A 1 6.78 -3.59 -14.12
CA MET A 1 6.77 -2.17 -13.75
C MET A 1 6.71 -2.04 -12.23
N HIS A 2 7.36 -1.03 -11.71
CA HIS A 2 7.33 -0.74 -10.28
C HIS A 2 6.35 0.38 -9.99
N PHE A 3 5.61 0.23 -8.90
CA PHE A 3 4.64 1.22 -8.45
C PHE A 3 4.81 1.48 -6.96
N VAL A 4 4.66 2.74 -6.59
CA VAL A 4 4.43 3.14 -5.21
C VAL A 4 2.94 3.40 -5.05
N VAL A 5 2.33 2.75 -4.09
CA VAL A 5 0.92 2.98 -3.75
C VAL A 5 0.85 3.44 -2.30
N HIS A 6 0.19 4.54 -2.06
CA HIS A 6 -0.02 5.04 -0.72
C HIS A 6 -1.42 5.62 -0.57
N ALA A 7 -1.94 5.53 0.63
CA ALA A 7 -3.25 6.04 0.97
C ALA A 7 -3.24 6.53 2.40
N LEU A 8 -3.83 7.69 2.65
CA LEU A 8 -4.12 8.13 4.00
C LEU A 8 -5.49 7.62 4.43
N ASP A 9 -5.62 7.34 5.71
CA ASP A 9 -6.89 6.92 6.30
C ASP A 9 -7.84 8.11 6.42
N LYS A 10 -9.13 7.83 6.43
CA LYS A 10 -10.15 8.81 6.80
C LYS A 10 -9.95 9.26 8.25
N PRO A 11 -10.37 10.48 8.62
CA PRO A 11 -10.35 10.90 10.00
C PRO A 11 -11.06 9.90 10.90
N ASN A 12 -10.51 9.66 12.08
CA ASN A 12 -11.10 8.77 13.10
C ASN A 12 -11.26 7.31 12.64
N ALA A 13 -10.41 6.85 11.72
CA ALA A 13 -10.51 5.50 11.17
C ALA A 13 -9.69 4.45 11.94
N LEU A 14 -8.96 4.83 12.99
CA LEU A 14 -8.02 3.91 13.64
C LEU A 14 -8.72 2.66 14.19
N GLN A 15 -9.87 2.81 14.82
CA GLN A 15 -10.61 1.66 15.35
C GLN A 15 -11.09 0.74 14.23
N CYS A 16 -11.59 1.32 13.13
CA CYS A 16 -12.00 0.55 11.95
C CYS A 16 -10.81 -0.16 11.31
N ARG A 17 -9.67 0.52 11.20
CA ARG A 17 -8.44 -0.07 10.67
C ARG A 17 -8.04 -1.30 11.50
N GLN A 18 -8.06 -1.19 12.81
CA GLN A 18 -7.71 -2.30 13.69
C GLN A 18 -8.69 -3.46 13.54
N ALA A 19 -9.97 -3.17 13.34
CA ALA A 19 -10.99 -4.20 13.18
C ALA A 19 -10.82 -5.03 11.90
N VAL A 20 -10.30 -4.44 10.82
CA VAL A 20 -10.13 -5.14 9.53
C VAL A 20 -8.69 -5.56 9.27
N LEU A 21 -7.78 -5.30 10.19
CA LEU A 21 -6.34 -5.53 9.95
C LEU A 21 -6.02 -7.00 9.63
N ALA A 22 -6.61 -7.93 10.35
CA ALA A 22 -6.39 -9.35 10.10
C ALA A 22 -6.88 -9.76 8.71
N ALA A 23 -8.07 -9.30 8.32
CA ALA A 23 -8.62 -9.56 6.99
C ALA A 23 -7.74 -8.94 5.89
N HIS A 24 -7.25 -7.73 6.09
CA HIS A 24 -6.33 -7.06 5.18
C HIS A 24 -5.03 -7.86 4.98
N ARG A 25 -4.44 -8.35 6.07
CA ARG A 25 -3.22 -9.17 5.99
C ARG A 25 -3.47 -10.48 5.25
N THR A 26 -4.58 -11.15 5.53
CA THR A 26 -4.95 -12.37 4.81
C THR A 26 -5.14 -12.09 3.31
N TYR A 27 -5.78 -10.97 2.97
CA TYR A 27 -5.96 -10.55 1.60
C TYR A 27 -4.60 -10.34 0.91
N LEU A 28 -3.67 -9.65 1.55
CA LEU A 28 -2.34 -9.39 1.00
C LEU A 28 -1.48 -10.64 0.86
N ASP A 29 -1.76 -11.70 1.60
CA ASP A 29 -1.05 -12.97 1.43
C ASP A 29 -1.44 -13.69 0.14
N GLN A 30 -2.64 -13.45 -0.40
CA GLN A 30 -3.20 -14.22 -1.52
C GLN A 30 -3.45 -13.40 -2.77
N ALA A 31 -3.98 -12.20 -2.63
CA ALA A 31 -4.44 -11.39 -3.75
C ALA A 31 -3.33 -10.95 -4.70
N PRO A 32 -2.12 -10.56 -4.23
CA PRO A 32 -1.07 -10.15 -5.16
C PRO A 32 -0.78 -11.19 -6.23
N ALA A 33 -0.63 -12.46 -5.85
CA ALA A 33 -0.34 -13.53 -6.81
C ALA A 33 -1.46 -13.68 -7.85
N ARG A 34 -2.72 -13.53 -7.43
CA ARG A 34 -3.87 -13.62 -8.34
C ARG A 34 -3.92 -12.50 -9.37
N HIS A 35 -3.32 -11.35 -9.06
CA HIS A 35 -3.27 -10.20 -9.95
C HIS A 35 -1.92 -10.06 -10.68
N GLY A 36 -1.01 -11.01 -10.48
CA GLY A 36 0.34 -10.93 -11.06
C GLY A 36 1.18 -9.84 -10.42
N VAL A 37 0.89 -9.48 -9.19
CA VAL A 37 1.57 -8.43 -8.43
C VAL A 37 2.51 -9.06 -7.40
N ARG A 38 3.67 -8.44 -7.21
CA ARG A 38 4.60 -8.82 -6.16
C ARG A 38 4.79 -7.63 -5.21
N VAL A 39 4.53 -7.84 -3.93
CA VAL A 39 4.76 -6.82 -2.90
C VAL A 39 6.22 -6.89 -2.48
N LEU A 40 6.96 -5.82 -2.71
CA LEU A 40 8.37 -5.73 -2.37
C LEU A 40 8.57 -5.17 -0.97
N LEU A 41 7.74 -4.21 -0.59
CA LEU A 41 7.77 -3.57 0.71
C LEU A 41 6.37 -3.05 1.01
N SER A 42 5.90 -3.21 2.22
CA SER A 42 4.64 -2.63 2.66
C SER A 42 4.66 -2.35 4.15
N GLY A 43 3.83 -1.42 4.56
CA GLY A 43 3.67 -1.11 5.96
C GLY A 43 2.70 0.02 6.18
N PRO A 44 2.27 0.23 7.41
CA PRO A 44 1.45 1.37 7.74
C PRO A 44 2.26 2.66 7.71
N LEU A 45 1.63 3.74 7.28
CA LEU A 45 2.11 5.09 7.56
C LEU A 45 1.68 5.46 8.96
N THR A 46 2.53 6.14 9.69
CA THR A 46 2.26 6.45 11.10
C THR A 46 2.37 7.94 11.38
N SER A 47 1.81 8.36 12.52
CA SER A 47 2.11 9.67 13.08
C SER A 47 3.61 9.80 13.37
N ASP A 48 4.08 11.03 13.57
CA ASP A 48 5.53 11.31 13.73
C ASP A 48 6.13 10.57 14.92
N ASP A 49 5.36 10.36 15.98
CA ASP A 49 5.80 9.61 17.16
C ASP A 49 5.69 8.09 16.98
N GLY A 50 5.19 7.63 15.84
CA GLY A 50 5.01 6.21 15.55
C GLY A 50 3.84 5.54 16.30
N ALA A 51 3.08 6.29 17.07
CA ALA A 51 2.08 5.72 17.98
C ALA A 51 0.79 5.31 17.26
N GLN A 52 0.43 5.97 16.17
CA GLN A 52 -0.83 5.73 15.47
C GLN A 52 -0.60 5.44 13.99
N MET A 53 -1.30 4.42 13.47
CA MET A 53 -1.37 4.15 12.04
C MET A 53 -2.35 5.14 11.41
N ILE A 54 -1.91 5.84 10.38
CA ILE A 54 -2.70 6.87 9.69
C ILE A 54 -2.82 6.64 8.19
N GLY A 55 -2.27 5.55 7.69
CA GLY A 55 -2.31 5.24 6.27
C GLY A 55 -1.59 3.95 5.96
N SER A 56 -1.40 3.71 4.66
CA SER A 56 -0.72 2.51 4.15
C SER A 56 0.23 2.86 3.02
N PHE A 57 1.31 2.10 2.91
CA PHE A 57 2.32 2.25 1.87
C PHE A 57 2.66 0.89 1.28
N PHE A 58 2.84 0.87 -0.05
CA PHE A 58 3.25 -0.34 -0.77
C PHE A 58 4.25 0.03 -1.86
N LEU A 59 5.32 -0.74 -1.95
CA LEU A 59 6.19 -0.78 -3.12
C LEU A 59 5.94 -2.10 -3.82
N LEU A 60 5.53 -2.03 -5.08
CA LEU A 60 5.01 -3.19 -5.82
C LEU A 60 5.68 -3.34 -7.17
N GLU A 61 5.74 -4.58 -7.63
CA GLU A 61 6.02 -4.91 -9.02
C GLU A 61 4.75 -5.50 -9.64
N ALA A 62 4.34 -4.96 -10.79
CA ALA A 62 3.10 -5.37 -11.44
C ALA A 62 3.22 -5.23 -12.96
N PRO A 63 2.41 -5.99 -13.73
CA PRO A 63 2.45 -5.90 -15.19
C PRO A 63 1.91 -4.56 -15.71
N ASN A 64 0.95 -3.95 -15.02
CA ASN A 64 0.33 -2.69 -15.44
C ASN A 64 -0.46 -2.08 -14.29
N ARG A 65 -0.92 -0.84 -14.49
CA ARG A 65 -1.72 -0.11 -13.50
C ARG A 65 -3.06 -0.78 -13.24
N LYS A 66 -3.65 -1.39 -14.25
CA LYS A 66 -4.96 -2.04 -14.12
C LYS A 66 -4.94 -3.16 -13.07
N ALA A 67 -3.86 -3.92 -13.01
CA ALA A 67 -3.67 -4.95 -11.98
C ALA A 67 -3.62 -4.35 -10.57
N ILE A 68 -2.95 -3.22 -10.42
CA ILE A 68 -2.89 -2.47 -9.16
C ILE A 68 -4.28 -1.99 -8.75
N ASP A 69 -4.99 -1.34 -9.67
CA ASP A 69 -6.33 -0.80 -9.37
C ASP A 69 -7.29 -1.90 -8.94
N ALA A 70 -7.27 -3.03 -9.64
CA ALA A 70 -8.13 -4.18 -9.32
C ALA A 70 -7.81 -4.76 -7.94
N MET A 71 -6.52 -4.90 -7.61
CA MET A 71 -6.11 -5.46 -6.33
C MET A 71 -6.55 -4.57 -5.16
N PHE A 72 -6.33 -3.26 -5.26
CA PHE A 72 -6.66 -2.35 -4.16
C PHE A 72 -8.16 -2.10 -4.03
N ALA A 73 -8.93 -2.18 -5.11
CA ALA A 73 -10.38 -2.02 -5.04
C ALA A 73 -11.07 -3.10 -4.19
N ALA A 74 -10.49 -4.29 -4.09
CA ALA A 74 -11.05 -5.40 -3.32
C ALA A 74 -10.42 -5.57 -1.94
N ASP A 75 -9.51 -4.69 -1.54
CA ASP A 75 -8.86 -4.77 -0.23
C ASP A 75 -9.88 -4.45 0.87
N PRO A 76 -9.89 -5.21 1.98
CA PRO A 76 -10.76 -4.89 3.13
C PRO A 76 -10.63 -3.47 3.65
N MET A 77 -9.45 -2.85 3.57
CA MET A 77 -9.28 -1.45 3.97
C MET A 77 -10.10 -0.49 3.10
N ALA A 78 -10.20 -0.77 1.79
CA ALA A 78 -11.03 0.01 0.89
C ALA A 78 -12.52 -0.23 1.15
N ASN A 79 -12.90 -1.48 1.31
CA ASN A 79 -14.31 -1.88 1.48
C ASN A 79 -14.89 -1.45 2.83
N ALA A 80 -14.06 -1.30 3.85
CA ALA A 80 -14.48 -0.86 5.18
C ALA A 80 -14.36 0.66 5.37
N ASP A 81 -14.10 1.40 4.30
CA ASP A 81 -13.95 2.87 4.34
C ASP A 81 -12.82 3.36 5.27
N VAL A 82 -11.77 2.57 5.42
CA VAL A 82 -10.61 3.01 6.20
C VAL A 82 -9.81 4.05 5.41
N TRP A 83 -9.51 3.76 4.15
CA TRP A 83 -8.75 4.68 3.29
C TRP A 83 -9.63 5.80 2.77
N GLU A 84 -9.09 7.01 2.74
CA GLU A 84 -9.67 8.10 1.97
C GLU A 84 -9.29 7.89 0.50
N LEU A 85 -10.21 7.34 -0.28
CA LEU A 85 -9.91 6.90 -1.64
C LEU A 85 -9.50 8.04 -2.56
N ARG A 86 -9.92 9.29 -2.28
CA ARG A 86 -9.47 10.45 -3.04
C ARG A 86 -7.98 10.71 -2.86
N LEU A 87 -7.39 10.20 -1.78
CA LEU A 87 -5.97 10.35 -1.47
C LEU A 87 -5.17 9.08 -1.74
N LEU A 88 -5.83 8.02 -2.22
CA LEU A 88 -5.12 6.82 -2.66
C LEU A 88 -4.47 7.12 -4.01
N GLN A 89 -3.15 6.96 -4.06
CA GLN A 89 -2.38 7.22 -5.27
C GLN A 89 -1.52 6.02 -5.63
N ALA A 90 -1.50 5.69 -6.92
CA ALA A 90 -0.60 4.71 -7.48
C ALA A 90 0.29 5.42 -8.51
N VAL A 91 1.58 5.48 -8.23
CA VAL A 91 2.56 6.22 -9.03
C VAL A 91 3.63 5.26 -9.51
N THR A 92 4.00 5.35 -10.79
CA THR A 92 5.09 4.54 -11.33
C THR A 92 6.43 4.98 -10.75
N LEU A 93 7.29 4.00 -10.48
CA LEU A 93 8.63 4.24 -9.98
C LEU A 93 9.64 3.71 -11.00
N ARG A 94 10.63 4.52 -11.33
CA ARG A 94 11.82 4.04 -12.03
C ARG A 94 12.88 3.74 -10.98
N GLN A 95 13.21 2.47 -10.85
CA GLN A 95 14.20 2.03 -9.89
C GLN A 95 15.61 2.17 -10.47
N TYR A 96 16.50 2.80 -9.72
CA TYR A 96 17.90 2.86 -10.05
C TYR A 96 18.68 1.90 -9.16
N ALA A 97 19.63 1.17 -9.74
CA ALA A 97 20.51 0.32 -8.98
C ALA A 97 21.47 1.17 -8.14
N MET A 98 21.62 0.79 -6.88
CA MET A 98 22.58 1.40 -5.98
C MET A 98 23.84 0.54 -5.96
N SER A 99 25.00 1.16 -6.18
CA SER A 99 26.28 0.45 -6.14
C SER A 99 27.15 1.04 -5.05
N GLY A 100 27.14 0.39 -3.89
CA GLY A 100 27.90 0.84 -2.73
C GLY A 100 27.35 2.14 -2.15
N PRO A 101 28.14 2.83 -1.30
CA PRO A 101 27.69 4.05 -0.65
C PRO A 101 27.88 5.26 -1.56
N ASP A 102 27.14 5.37 -2.65
CA ASP A 102 27.22 6.49 -3.57
C ASP A 102 26.43 7.67 -3.03
N PRO A 103 27.08 8.76 -2.60
CA PRO A 103 26.39 9.89 -2.03
C PRO A 103 25.63 10.74 -3.05
N SER A 104 25.78 10.48 -4.33
CA SER A 104 25.09 11.23 -5.38
C SER A 104 23.69 10.71 -5.66
N THR A 105 23.31 9.61 -5.07
CA THR A 105 21.99 8.99 -5.29
C THR A 105 21.01 9.19 -4.13
#